data_dabf961863062039318af50c6abb838b
#
_entry.id   dabf961863062039318af50c6abb838b
#
_cell.length_a   1.000
_cell.length_b   1.000
_cell.length_c   1.000
_cell.angle_alpha   90.00
_cell.angle_beta   90.00
_cell.angle_gamma   90.00
#
_symmetry.space_group_name_H-M   'P 1'
#
loop_
_entity.id
_entity.type
_entity.pdbx_description
1 polymer ?
#
loop_
_entity_poly.entity_id
_entity_poly.type
_entity_poly.pdbx_seq_one_letter_code
_entity_poly.pdbx_strand_id
1 'polypeptide(L)'
;MDISKLVDAFLSCVNLDGLVKISSILLKCPILILDDAFHVISYYKPEGFHDIPFDSTTKSKHITYEVVRNLNWQPNLKKSVFLTIEESPWRRRVSTLRAEHKNIGYLFCVDIEGQLEQVNDNDMNKIEMILAKQYLAQIENTILSKNTEEEILTHLLDGDYQNPDLFKLQIANTWLEQMNQVHLALIDVSNRTNLQMSYRSLDAKLETALAGTRPFLYQKNILLFIHEKRQVEILETIAKEFQVCIVISGVIKDIYELPKIYKQILEVSSLLQNKAFSAKVFYTEGYRLRMMLDRIKSRFDLVPDVYKKMYEYDKENHTVYCKTLYYYELKNHSVIETAQELFTHRNTIVYRLRKIKEMFHIDEAHESEKLIRFISLSLCLIKMDQDDIVLDHMHASDIFKK
;
A
#
# COMPACT_ATOMS: atom_id res chain seq x y z
N MET A 1 11.15 -8.29 -44.79
CA MET A 1 10.39 -7.14 -44.18
C MET A 1 11.36 -5.96 -44.00
N ASP A 2 10.99 -4.76 -44.41
CA ASP A 2 11.88 -3.60 -44.28
C ASP A 2 11.62 -2.91 -42.93
N ILE A 3 12.47 -3.21 -41.94
CA ILE A 3 12.38 -2.67 -40.56
C ILE A 3 13.01 -1.26 -40.48
N SER A 4 13.70 -0.79 -41.54
CA SER A 4 14.40 0.51 -41.50
C SER A 4 13.46 1.65 -41.11
N LYS A 5 12.24 1.68 -41.63
CA LYS A 5 11.21 2.67 -41.29
C LYS A 5 10.85 2.71 -39.80
N LEU A 6 10.81 1.54 -39.15
CA LEU A 6 10.51 1.48 -37.70
C LEU A 6 11.71 1.99 -36.87
N VAL A 7 12.93 1.65 -37.28
CA VAL A 7 14.17 2.16 -36.67
C VAL A 7 14.25 3.67 -36.81
N ASP A 8 14.03 4.20 -38.00
CA ASP A 8 14.07 5.64 -38.29
C ASP A 8 13.01 6.39 -37.46
N ALA A 9 11.80 5.83 -37.36
CA ALA A 9 10.74 6.41 -36.54
C ALA A 9 11.12 6.41 -35.03
N PHE A 10 11.72 5.34 -34.56
CA PHE A 10 12.22 5.25 -33.18
C PHE A 10 13.32 6.29 -32.90
N LEU A 11 14.28 6.43 -33.81
CA LEU A 11 15.36 7.41 -33.70
C LEU A 11 14.86 8.85 -33.81
N SER A 12 13.74 9.08 -34.51
CA SER A 12 13.08 10.37 -34.63
C SER A 12 12.12 10.67 -33.46
N CYS A 13 12.20 9.92 -32.37
CA CYS A 13 11.41 10.11 -31.16
C CYS A 13 9.88 10.05 -31.38
N VAL A 14 9.41 9.21 -32.31
CA VAL A 14 7.98 8.92 -32.47
C VAL A 14 7.46 8.24 -31.22
N ASN A 15 6.28 8.64 -30.73
CA ASN A 15 5.68 8.06 -29.53
C ASN A 15 5.29 6.58 -29.73
N LEU A 16 4.95 5.88 -28.64
CA LEU A 16 4.63 4.46 -28.67
C LEU A 16 3.47 4.13 -29.62
N ASP A 17 2.41 4.94 -29.64
CA ASP A 17 1.24 4.71 -30.53
C ASP A 17 1.64 4.77 -32.00
N GLY A 18 2.52 5.72 -32.36
CA GLY A 18 3.08 5.82 -33.71
C GLY A 18 3.92 4.60 -34.08
N LEU A 19 4.76 4.10 -33.18
CA LEU A 19 5.56 2.89 -33.41
C LEU A 19 4.69 1.63 -33.50
N VAL A 20 3.64 1.53 -32.69
CA VAL A 20 2.66 0.43 -32.76
C VAL A 20 1.93 0.44 -34.10
N LYS A 21 1.54 1.63 -34.57
CA LYS A 21 0.92 1.78 -35.92
C LYS A 21 1.86 1.34 -37.03
N ILE A 22 3.13 1.79 -36.99
CA ILE A 22 4.14 1.40 -37.99
C ILE A 22 4.39 -0.11 -37.93
N SER A 23 4.53 -0.67 -36.76
CA SER A 23 4.72 -2.12 -36.56
C SER A 23 3.54 -2.92 -37.09
N SER A 24 2.30 -2.45 -36.86
CA SER A 24 1.08 -3.07 -37.39
C SER A 24 1.04 -3.07 -38.91
N ILE A 25 1.43 -1.98 -39.51
CA ILE A 25 1.49 -1.88 -41.01
C ILE A 25 2.58 -2.82 -41.57
N LEU A 26 3.75 -2.90 -40.92
CA LEU A 26 4.85 -3.78 -41.33
C LEU A 26 4.48 -5.26 -41.21
N LEU A 27 3.82 -5.64 -40.13
CA LEU A 27 3.39 -7.00 -39.84
C LEU A 27 2.06 -7.36 -40.52
N LYS A 28 1.35 -6.36 -41.09
CA LYS A 28 0.00 -6.47 -41.65
C LYS A 28 -1.01 -7.09 -40.69
N CYS A 29 -0.92 -6.78 -39.42
CA CYS A 29 -1.74 -7.35 -38.38
C CYS A 29 -2.15 -6.31 -37.33
N PRO A 30 -3.32 -6.45 -36.69
CA PRO A 30 -3.66 -5.68 -35.52
C PRO A 30 -2.68 -5.97 -34.37
N ILE A 31 -2.29 -4.92 -33.63
CA ILE A 31 -1.35 -5.00 -32.50
C ILE A 31 -2.00 -4.42 -31.27
N LEU A 32 -1.76 -5.07 -30.14
CA LEU A 32 -2.15 -4.64 -28.81
C LEU A 32 -0.97 -4.82 -27.86
N ILE A 33 -0.62 -3.78 -27.12
CA ILE A 33 0.36 -3.82 -26.02
C ILE A 33 -0.38 -3.72 -24.71
N LEU A 34 -0.09 -4.66 -23.82
CA LEU A 34 -0.57 -4.68 -22.44
C LEU A 34 0.61 -4.51 -21.49
N ASP A 35 0.36 -3.92 -20.33
CA ASP A 35 1.33 -3.94 -19.22
C ASP A 35 1.38 -5.32 -18.54
N ASP A 36 2.18 -5.44 -17.49
CA ASP A 36 2.30 -6.66 -16.69
C ASP A 36 1.04 -6.96 -15.84
N ALA A 37 0.12 -5.99 -15.69
CA ALA A 37 -1.19 -6.12 -15.07
C ALA A 37 -2.34 -6.29 -16.08
N PHE A 38 -2.01 -6.46 -17.38
CA PHE A 38 -2.95 -6.66 -18.48
C PHE A 38 -3.85 -5.45 -18.82
N HIS A 39 -3.43 -4.22 -18.46
CA HIS A 39 -4.07 -3.01 -18.98
C HIS A 39 -3.58 -2.67 -20.38
N VAL A 40 -4.47 -2.12 -21.17
CA VAL A 40 -4.14 -1.68 -22.53
C VAL A 40 -3.28 -0.41 -22.47
N ILE A 41 -2.05 -0.52 -22.96
CA ILE A 41 -1.11 0.60 -23.04
C ILE A 41 -1.18 1.29 -24.40
N SER A 42 -1.18 0.51 -25.47
CA SER A 42 -1.28 1.02 -26.83
C SER A 42 -1.84 -0.05 -27.75
N TYR A 43 -2.54 0.36 -28.77
CA TYR A 43 -3.03 -0.56 -29.80
C TYR A 43 -3.20 0.12 -31.14
N TYR A 44 -3.19 -0.67 -32.18
CA TYR A 44 -3.59 -0.26 -33.53
C TYR A 44 -4.31 -1.39 -34.24
N LYS A 45 -5.43 -1.05 -34.89
CA LYS A 45 -6.18 -1.95 -35.79
C LYS A 45 -6.42 -1.31 -37.14
N PRO A 46 -6.24 -2.04 -38.23
CA PRO A 46 -6.60 -1.57 -39.57
C PRO A 46 -8.10 -1.26 -39.67
N GLU A 47 -8.48 -0.36 -40.60
CA GLU A 47 -9.88 -0.10 -40.91
C GLU A 47 -10.59 -1.38 -41.38
N GLY A 48 -11.81 -1.58 -40.90
CA GLY A 48 -12.62 -2.77 -41.22
C GLY A 48 -12.28 -4.03 -40.43
N PHE A 49 -11.26 -4.00 -39.55
CA PHE A 49 -11.00 -5.12 -38.67
C PHE A 49 -11.95 -5.11 -37.48
N HIS A 50 -12.66 -6.24 -37.30
CA HIS A 50 -13.57 -6.47 -36.16
C HIS A 50 -13.30 -7.83 -35.57
N ASP A 51 -12.97 -7.85 -34.28
CA ASP A 51 -12.71 -9.06 -33.51
C ASP A 51 -13.23 -8.85 -32.07
N ILE A 52 -14.17 -9.68 -31.65
CA ILE A 52 -14.87 -9.52 -30.38
C ILE A 52 -13.90 -9.38 -29.19
N PRO A 53 -12.91 -10.29 -29.01
CA PRO A 53 -11.96 -10.17 -27.89
C PRO A 53 -11.06 -8.93 -27.99
N PHE A 54 -10.62 -8.54 -29.18
CA PHE A 54 -9.80 -7.35 -29.39
C PHE A 54 -10.59 -6.06 -29.09
N ASP A 55 -11.81 -5.96 -29.66
CA ASP A 55 -12.67 -4.80 -29.48
C ASP A 55 -13.13 -4.65 -28.03
N SER A 56 -13.46 -5.76 -27.36
CA SER A 56 -13.80 -5.79 -25.94
C SER A 56 -12.64 -5.32 -25.06
N THR A 57 -11.44 -5.86 -25.27
CA THR A 57 -10.22 -5.50 -24.53
C THR A 57 -9.88 -4.02 -24.70
N THR A 58 -9.91 -3.50 -25.95
CA THR A 58 -9.59 -2.09 -26.19
C THR A 58 -10.63 -1.12 -25.64
N LYS A 59 -11.92 -1.52 -25.59
CA LYS A 59 -13.00 -0.75 -25.01
C LYS A 59 -12.95 -0.72 -23.46
N SER A 60 -12.70 -1.86 -22.83
CA SER A 60 -12.60 -1.99 -21.38
C SER A 60 -11.25 -1.49 -20.83
N LYS A 61 -10.28 -1.25 -21.69
CA LYS A 61 -8.88 -0.92 -21.37
C LYS A 61 -8.13 -1.98 -20.55
N HIS A 62 -8.66 -3.18 -20.44
CA HIS A 62 -7.99 -4.33 -19.82
C HIS A 62 -8.48 -5.63 -20.43
N ILE A 63 -7.67 -6.68 -20.36
CA ILE A 63 -8.07 -8.03 -20.79
C ILE A 63 -9.15 -8.57 -19.84
N THR A 64 -10.21 -9.19 -20.40
CA THR A 64 -11.25 -9.83 -19.58
C THR A 64 -10.73 -11.13 -18.97
N TYR A 65 -11.22 -11.48 -17.78
CA TYR A 65 -10.83 -12.71 -17.06
C TYR A 65 -11.05 -13.97 -17.90
N GLU A 66 -12.08 -13.99 -18.74
CA GLU A 66 -12.39 -15.11 -19.63
C GLU A 66 -11.30 -15.37 -20.67
N VAL A 67 -10.73 -14.31 -21.23
CA VAL A 67 -9.60 -14.39 -22.15
C VAL A 67 -8.34 -14.87 -21.43
N VAL A 68 -8.09 -14.41 -20.20
CA VAL A 68 -6.94 -14.87 -19.39
C VAL A 68 -7.07 -16.35 -19.02
N ARG A 69 -8.27 -16.80 -18.66
CA ARG A 69 -8.52 -18.21 -18.30
C ARG A 69 -8.28 -19.17 -19.46
N ASN A 70 -8.63 -18.77 -20.68
CA ASN A 70 -8.44 -19.59 -21.89
C ASN A 70 -6.97 -19.61 -22.35
N LEU A 71 -6.14 -18.72 -21.86
CA LEU A 71 -4.74 -18.59 -22.29
C LEU A 71 -3.80 -19.64 -21.70
N ASN A 72 -4.18 -20.52 -20.76
CA ASN A 72 -3.26 -21.43 -20.05
C ASN A 72 -1.92 -20.76 -19.74
N TRP A 73 -1.98 -19.57 -19.18
CA TRP A 73 -0.93 -18.60 -19.09
C TRP A 73 0.22 -19.06 -18.18
N GLN A 74 1.39 -19.26 -18.75
CA GLN A 74 2.63 -19.39 -17.99
C GLN A 74 3.29 -18.00 -17.87
N PRO A 75 3.42 -17.44 -16.68
CA PRO A 75 3.94 -16.07 -16.47
C PRO A 75 5.41 -15.88 -16.89
N ASN A 76 6.11 -16.94 -17.27
CA ASN A 76 7.51 -16.93 -17.71
C ASN A 76 7.67 -17.40 -19.17
N LEU A 77 6.94 -16.80 -20.11
CA LEU A 77 7.16 -17.04 -21.53
C LEU A 77 8.59 -16.64 -21.91
N LYS A 78 9.46 -17.64 -22.07
CA LYS A 78 10.82 -17.43 -22.62
C LYS A 78 10.82 -17.23 -24.15
N LYS A 79 9.75 -17.64 -24.83
CA LYS A 79 9.56 -17.52 -26.28
C LYS A 79 8.12 -17.07 -26.58
N SER A 80 7.91 -16.47 -27.75
CA SER A 80 6.55 -16.17 -28.23
C SER A 80 5.76 -17.46 -28.43
N VAL A 81 4.44 -17.39 -28.19
CA VAL A 81 3.50 -18.50 -28.40
C VAL A 81 2.36 -18.04 -29.29
N PHE A 82 1.80 -18.99 -30.06
CA PHE A 82 0.56 -18.79 -30.78
C PHE A 82 -0.61 -19.33 -29.97
N LEU A 83 -1.66 -18.51 -29.84
CA LEU A 83 -2.85 -18.81 -29.04
C LEU A 83 -4.10 -18.63 -29.89
N THR A 84 -5.09 -19.47 -29.66
CA THR A 84 -6.46 -19.35 -30.22
C THR A 84 -7.41 -18.99 -29.08
N ILE A 85 -8.38 -18.13 -29.35
CA ILE A 85 -9.46 -17.75 -28.44
C ILE A 85 -10.76 -18.19 -29.05
N GLU A 86 -11.63 -18.86 -28.30
CA GLU A 86 -12.89 -19.47 -28.84
C GLU A 86 -13.79 -18.49 -29.57
N GLU A 87 -13.80 -17.23 -29.15
CA GLU A 87 -14.64 -16.17 -29.74
C GLU A 87 -14.00 -15.45 -30.92
N SER A 88 -12.84 -15.94 -31.42
CA SER A 88 -12.13 -15.33 -32.54
C SER A 88 -11.69 -16.35 -33.56
N PRO A 89 -11.88 -16.06 -34.88
CA PRO A 89 -11.41 -16.93 -35.94
C PRO A 89 -9.90 -16.89 -36.14
N TRP A 90 -9.19 -15.93 -35.51
CA TRP A 90 -7.77 -15.71 -35.75
C TRP A 90 -6.90 -16.15 -34.56
N ARG A 91 -5.73 -16.68 -34.89
CA ARG A 91 -4.68 -16.93 -33.89
C ARG A 91 -4.01 -15.63 -33.50
N ARG A 92 -3.40 -15.64 -32.32
CA ARG A 92 -2.61 -14.51 -31.82
C ARG A 92 -1.21 -14.97 -31.49
N ARG A 93 -0.21 -14.26 -32.00
CA ARG A 93 1.16 -14.37 -31.50
C ARG A 93 1.28 -13.48 -30.26
N VAL A 94 1.64 -14.08 -29.16
CA VAL A 94 1.87 -13.39 -27.90
C VAL A 94 3.33 -13.52 -27.51
N SER A 95 3.96 -12.39 -27.22
CA SER A 95 5.33 -12.32 -26.73
C SER A 95 5.46 -11.38 -25.55
N THR A 96 6.49 -11.59 -24.73
CA THR A 96 6.80 -10.71 -23.61
C THR A 96 7.68 -9.55 -24.06
N LEU A 97 7.28 -8.33 -23.70
CA LEU A 97 8.12 -7.15 -23.83
C LEU A 97 9.06 -7.09 -22.62
N ARG A 98 10.37 -7.08 -22.88
CA ARG A 98 11.41 -7.10 -21.85
C ARG A 98 12.34 -5.91 -21.98
N ALA A 99 12.62 -5.31 -20.83
CA ALA A 99 13.66 -4.30 -20.69
C ALA A 99 14.53 -4.64 -19.48
N GLU A 100 15.86 -4.53 -19.61
CA GLU A 100 16.82 -4.80 -18.53
C GLU A 100 16.57 -6.14 -17.80
N HIS A 101 16.26 -7.20 -18.55
CA HIS A 101 15.92 -8.54 -18.04
C HIS A 101 14.60 -8.66 -17.27
N LYS A 102 13.81 -7.59 -17.16
CA LYS A 102 12.48 -7.60 -16.52
C LYS A 102 11.38 -7.67 -17.58
N ASN A 103 10.30 -8.37 -17.28
CA ASN A 103 9.07 -8.30 -18.06
C ASN A 103 8.37 -6.97 -17.71
N ILE A 104 8.10 -6.16 -18.75
CA ILE A 104 7.41 -4.87 -18.61
C ILE A 104 6.02 -4.90 -19.23
N GLY A 105 5.66 -5.98 -19.93
CA GLY A 105 4.37 -6.12 -20.56
C GLY A 105 4.36 -7.20 -21.66
N TYR A 106 3.31 -7.19 -22.45
CA TYR A 106 3.00 -8.20 -23.43
C TYR A 106 2.61 -7.58 -24.77
N LEU A 107 3.09 -8.18 -25.86
CA LEU A 107 2.73 -7.82 -27.22
C LEU A 107 1.82 -8.90 -27.78
N PHE A 108 0.64 -8.51 -28.24
CA PHE A 108 -0.33 -9.35 -28.94
C PHE A 108 -0.43 -8.92 -30.40
N CYS A 109 -0.16 -9.85 -31.31
CA CYS A 109 -0.33 -9.65 -32.76
C CYS A 109 -1.39 -10.62 -33.27
N VAL A 110 -2.46 -10.11 -33.90
CA VAL A 110 -3.54 -10.95 -34.41
C VAL A 110 -3.19 -11.42 -35.85
N ASP A 111 -3.05 -12.72 -36.04
CA ASP A 111 -2.63 -13.33 -37.29
C ASP A 111 -3.82 -13.53 -38.21
N ILE A 112 -4.12 -12.55 -39.08
CA ILE A 112 -5.30 -12.55 -39.93
C ILE A 112 -5.12 -13.47 -41.17
N GLU A 113 -3.91 -13.48 -41.74
CA GLU A 113 -3.62 -14.16 -43.00
C GLU A 113 -2.62 -15.32 -42.83
N GLY A 114 -2.24 -15.69 -41.61
CA GLY A 114 -1.21 -16.71 -41.32
C GLY A 114 0.23 -16.25 -41.60
N GLN A 115 0.44 -14.94 -41.79
CA GLN A 115 1.72 -14.36 -42.17
C GLN A 115 2.71 -14.28 -41.01
N LEU A 116 2.24 -14.29 -39.75
CA LEU A 116 3.12 -14.14 -38.59
C LEU A 116 4.05 -15.34 -38.36
N GLU A 117 3.72 -16.52 -38.87
CA GLU A 117 4.62 -17.68 -38.86
C GLU A 117 5.80 -17.53 -39.81
N GLN A 118 5.64 -16.73 -40.88
CA GLN A 118 6.68 -16.49 -41.87
C GLN A 118 7.62 -15.34 -41.51
N VAL A 119 7.29 -14.59 -40.48
CA VAL A 119 8.16 -13.49 -40.00
C VAL A 119 9.41 -14.08 -39.38
N ASN A 120 10.58 -13.63 -39.84
CA ASN A 120 11.86 -14.02 -39.29
C ASN A 120 11.93 -13.63 -37.82
N ASP A 121 12.36 -14.56 -36.94
CA ASP A 121 12.48 -14.33 -35.50
C ASP A 121 13.40 -13.15 -35.18
N ASN A 122 14.45 -12.91 -35.97
CA ASN A 122 15.33 -11.76 -35.77
C ASN A 122 14.61 -10.42 -36.01
N ASP A 123 13.76 -10.35 -37.00
CA ASP A 123 12.97 -9.16 -37.30
C ASP A 123 11.91 -8.92 -36.24
N MET A 124 11.25 -9.98 -35.77
CA MET A 124 10.27 -9.87 -34.68
C MET A 124 10.92 -9.45 -33.37
N ASN A 125 12.09 -10.01 -33.03
CA ASN A 125 12.84 -9.61 -31.84
C ASN A 125 13.25 -8.12 -31.88
N LYS A 126 13.59 -7.59 -33.07
CA LYS A 126 13.90 -6.15 -33.22
C LYS A 126 12.65 -5.28 -32.97
N ILE A 127 11.50 -5.67 -33.49
CA ILE A 127 10.24 -4.97 -33.25
C ILE A 127 9.91 -4.99 -31.76
N GLU A 128 9.95 -6.16 -31.13
CA GLU A 128 9.70 -6.32 -29.69
C GLU A 128 10.66 -5.45 -28.85
N MET A 129 11.95 -5.42 -29.19
CA MET A 129 12.95 -4.62 -28.51
C MET A 129 12.69 -3.11 -28.66
N ILE A 130 12.33 -2.63 -29.87
CA ILE A 130 12.04 -1.22 -30.12
C ILE A 130 10.79 -0.80 -29.32
N LEU A 131 9.72 -1.59 -29.40
CA LEU A 131 8.48 -1.31 -28.66
C LEU A 131 8.72 -1.36 -27.14
N ALA A 132 9.50 -2.32 -26.64
CA ALA A 132 9.84 -2.41 -25.23
C ALA A 132 10.66 -1.21 -24.76
N LYS A 133 11.67 -0.77 -25.54
CA LYS A 133 12.49 0.41 -25.18
C LYS A 133 11.65 1.68 -25.16
N GLN A 134 10.77 1.86 -26.16
CA GLN A 134 9.92 3.05 -26.20
C GLN A 134 8.90 3.04 -25.07
N TYR A 135 8.34 1.88 -24.74
CA TYR A 135 7.43 1.75 -23.61
C TYR A 135 8.15 2.02 -22.28
N LEU A 136 9.36 1.50 -22.09
CA LEU A 136 10.20 1.81 -20.91
C LEU A 136 10.47 3.30 -20.83
N ALA A 137 10.89 3.96 -21.92
CA ALA A 137 11.12 5.39 -21.95
C ALA A 137 9.86 6.20 -21.62
N GLN A 138 8.69 5.75 -22.07
CA GLN A 138 7.41 6.36 -21.71
C GLN A 138 7.11 6.20 -20.22
N ILE A 139 7.39 5.02 -19.63
CA ILE A 139 7.27 4.77 -18.19
C ILE A 139 8.22 5.70 -17.43
N GLU A 140 9.50 5.75 -17.82
CA GLU A 140 10.51 6.61 -17.20
C GLU A 140 10.15 8.09 -17.33
N ASN A 141 9.72 8.54 -18.51
CA ASN A 141 9.24 9.90 -18.71
C ASN A 141 7.96 10.19 -17.90
N THR A 142 7.07 9.23 -17.73
CA THR A 142 5.88 9.37 -16.87
C THR A 142 6.29 9.42 -15.39
N ILE A 143 7.33 8.69 -15.01
CA ILE A 143 7.95 8.76 -13.69
C ILE A 143 8.71 10.08 -13.51
N LEU A 144 9.42 10.54 -14.54
CA LEU A 144 10.17 11.80 -14.52
C LEU A 144 9.28 13.05 -14.73
N SER A 145 8.14 12.91 -15.41
CA SER A 145 7.11 13.95 -15.51
C SER A 145 6.14 13.92 -14.35
N LYS A 146 6.28 12.97 -13.43
CA LYS A 146 5.63 13.00 -12.13
C LYS A 146 6.24 14.16 -11.36
N ASN A 147 5.61 15.28 -11.61
CA ASN A 147 5.45 16.46 -10.78
C ASN A 147 6.69 16.94 -10.04
N THR A 148 7.10 18.15 -10.38
CA THR A 148 7.96 18.99 -9.54
C THR A 148 7.55 18.93 -8.06
N GLU A 149 6.25 18.73 -7.76
CA GLU A 149 5.72 18.63 -6.40
C GLU A 149 6.06 17.31 -5.70
N GLU A 150 6.09 16.18 -6.40
CA GLU A 150 6.54 14.91 -5.79
C GLU A 150 8.04 14.94 -5.47
N GLU A 151 8.86 15.62 -6.29
CA GLU A 151 10.26 15.86 -5.98
C GLU A 151 10.40 16.76 -4.75
N ILE A 152 9.61 17.83 -4.65
CA ILE A 152 9.57 18.70 -3.47
C ILE A 152 9.19 17.92 -2.22
N LEU A 153 8.15 17.04 -2.30
CA LEU A 153 7.76 16.18 -1.19
C LEU A 153 8.84 15.16 -0.81
N THR A 154 9.53 14.59 -1.79
CA THR A 154 10.64 13.66 -1.57
C THR A 154 11.78 14.37 -0.84
N HIS A 155 12.22 15.51 -1.32
CA HIS A 155 13.26 16.33 -0.67
C HIS A 155 12.84 16.78 0.73
N LEU A 156 11.55 17.10 0.93
CA LEU A 156 11.05 17.42 2.26
C LEU A 156 11.14 16.21 3.21
N LEU A 157 10.72 15.03 2.75
CA LEU A 157 10.77 13.80 3.53
C LEU A 157 12.20 13.34 3.84
N ASP A 158 13.14 13.58 2.92
CA ASP A 158 14.56 13.30 3.10
C ASP A 158 15.24 14.30 4.07
N GLY A 159 14.57 15.43 4.38
CA GLY A 159 15.06 16.42 5.32
C GLY A 159 16.00 17.47 4.69
N ASP A 160 15.97 17.62 3.38
CA ASP A 160 16.84 18.55 2.63
C ASP A 160 16.50 20.02 2.89
N TYR A 161 15.26 20.29 3.33
CA TYR A 161 14.83 21.65 3.67
C TYR A 161 15.14 21.98 5.14
N GLN A 162 16.23 22.71 5.35
CA GLN A 162 16.62 23.19 6.69
C GLN A 162 15.89 24.49 7.09
N ASN A 163 15.30 25.19 6.12
CA ASN A 163 14.63 26.47 6.35
C ASN A 163 13.17 26.43 5.85
N PRO A 164 12.17 26.62 6.74
CA PRO A 164 10.76 26.64 6.37
C PRO A 164 10.41 27.70 5.31
N ASP A 165 11.08 28.84 5.33
CA ASP A 165 10.76 29.94 4.40
C ASP A 165 11.23 29.61 2.97
N LEU A 166 12.36 28.93 2.80
CA LEU A 166 12.79 28.42 1.50
C LEU A 166 11.81 27.38 0.96
N PHE A 167 11.35 26.49 1.81
CA PHE A 167 10.33 25.50 1.42
C PHE A 167 9.04 26.19 0.97
N LYS A 168 8.54 27.20 1.72
CA LYS A 168 7.35 27.96 1.35
C LYS A 168 7.48 28.65 0.00
N LEU A 169 8.65 29.21 -0.32
CA LEU A 169 8.90 29.79 -1.64
C LEU A 169 8.83 28.74 -2.76
N GLN A 170 9.29 27.52 -2.49
CA GLN A 170 9.31 26.46 -3.49
C GLN A 170 7.94 25.87 -3.77
N ILE A 171 7.05 25.78 -2.76
CA ILE A 171 5.68 25.33 -2.94
C ILE A 171 4.72 26.41 -3.43
N ALA A 172 5.16 27.66 -3.49
CA ALA A 172 4.32 28.78 -3.95
C ALA A 172 3.77 28.50 -5.36
N ASN A 173 2.47 28.73 -5.54
CA ASN A 173 1.72 28.42 -6.77
C ASN A 173 1.62 26.92 -7.13
N THR A 174 2.00 26.02 -6.22
CA THR A 174 1.72 24.59 -6.35
C THR A 174 0.50 24.20 -5.50
N TRP A 175 -0.05 23.00 -5.71
CA TRP A 175 -1.15 22.51 -4.86
C TRP A 175 -0.69 22.25 -3.41
N LEU A 176 0.62 22.09 -3.17
CA LEU A 176 1.18 21.89 -1.82
C LEU A 176 0.97 23.10 -0.92
N GLU A 177 0.88 24.31 -1.47
CA GLU A 177 0.60 25.53 -0.71
C GLU A 177 -0.77 25.48 0.01
N GLN A 178 -1.73 24.75 -0.56
CA GLN A 178 -3.08 24.60 -0.03
C GLN A 178 -3.24 23.40 0.90
N MET A 179 -2.18 22.61 1.12
CA MET A 179 -2.20 21.41 1.95
C MET A 179 -2.13 21.75 3.44
N ASN A 180 -3.31 22.05 3.99
CA ASN A 180 -3.53 22.21 5.43
C ASN A 180 -4.78 21.42 5.84
N GLN A 181 -4.88 21.04 7.11
CA GLN A 181 -5.99 20.26 7.66
C GLN A 181 -6.23 18.92 6.93
N VAL A 182 -5.16 18.28 6.50
CA VAL A 182 -5.17 16.99 5.80
C VAL A 182 -4.54 15.90 6.66
N HIS A 183 -4.75 14.65 6.29
CA HIS A 183 -4.09 13.50 6.91
C HIS A 183 -3.18 12.82 5.88
N LEU A 184 -2.04 12.29 6.32
CA LEU A 184 -1.21 11.43 5.49
C LEU A 184 -1.63 9.97 5.71
N ALA A 185 -1.90 9.25 4.64
CA ALA A 185 -2.05 7.80 4.67
C ALA A 185 -0.82 7.14 4.05
N LEU A 186 -0.34 6.09 4.70
CA LEU A 186 0.72 5.21 4.22
C LEU A 186 0.15 3.84 3.95
N ILE A 187 0.40 3.31 2.76
CA ILE A 187 0.13 1.93 2.39
C ILE A 187 1.46 1.20 2.33
N ASP A 188 1.66 0.24 3.24
CA ASP A 188 2.87 -0.57 3.29
C ASP A 188 2.79 -1.68 2.23
N VAL A 189 3.66 -1.58 1.23
CA VAL A 189 3.79 -2.58 0.16
C VAL A 189 5.11 -3.37 0.23
N SER A 190 5.93 -3.16 1.29
CA SER A 190 7.28 -3.71 1.41
C SER A 190 7.33 -5.22 1.66
N ASN A 191 6.33 -5.80 2.33
CA ASN A 191 6.34 -7.18 2.84
C ASN A 191 5.68 -8.22 1.92
N ARG A 192 5.46 -7.91 0.64
CA ARG A 192 4.71 -8.78 -0.26
C ARG A 192 5.63 -9.63 -1.14
N THR A 193 6.00 -10.81 -0.66
CA THR A 193 6.74 -11.84 -1.41
C THR A 193 5.91 -12.56 -2.47
N ASN A 194 4.57 -12.42 -2.48
CA ASN A 194 3.64 -13.10 -3.40
C ASN A 194 2.88 -12.14 -4.33
N LEU A 195 3.46 -10.98 -4.68
CA LEU A 195 2.78 -10.00 -5.49
C LEU A 195 3.12 -10.10 -6.96
N GLN A 196 2.28 -10.80 -7.63
CA GLN A 196 1.92 -10.55 -9.03
C GLN A 196 0.82 -9.47 -9.20
N MET A 197 0.30 -8.89 -8.14
CA MET A 197 -0.43 -7.62 -8.24
C MET A 197 0.60 -6.52 -8.29
N SER A 198 0.83 -6.03 -9.50
CA SER A 198 1.78 -4.95 -9.71
C SER A 198 1.37 -3.75 -8.86
N TYR A 199 2.39 -3.08 -8.31
CA TYR A 199 2.28 -1.75 -7.72
C TYR A 199 1.35 -0.84 -8.56
N ARG A 200 1.39 -0.99 -9.88
CA ARG A 200 0.56 -0.28 -10.84
C ARG A 200 -0.94 -0.53 -10.72
N SER A 201 -1.37 -1.76 -10.38
CA SER A 201 -2.81 -2.04 -10.22
C SER A 201 -3.38 -1.37 -8.98
N LEU A 202 -2.59 -1.31 -7.90
CA LEU A 202 -2.98 -0.58 -6.68
C LEU A 202 -2.95 0.93 -6.93
N ASP A 203 -1.92 1.45 -7.59
CA ASP A 203 -1.76 2.86 -7.96
C ASP A 203 -2.91 3.32 -8.87
N ALA A 204 -3.20 2.59 -9.94
CA ALA A 204 -4.32 2.85 -10.82
C ALA A 204 -5.69 2.82 -10.11
N LYS A 205 -5.86 1.89 -9.14
CA LYS A 205 -7.07 1.82 -8.32
C LYS A 205 -7.18 3.04 -7.41
N LEU A 206 -6.07 3.47 -6.79
CA LEU A 206 -6.01 4.66 -5.94
C LEU A 206 -6.31 5.92 -6.74
N GLU A 207 -5.70 6.11 -7.90
CA GLU A 207 -5.97 7.24 -8.80
C GLU A 207 -7.43 7.30 -9.24
N THR A 208 -8.03 6.13 -9.55
CA THR A 208 -9.42 6.07 -10.03
C THR A 208 -10.43 6.25 -8.90
N ALA A 209 -10.22 5.59 -7.76
CA ALA A 209 -11.18 5.56 -6.64
C ALA A 209 -11.05 6.77 -5.71
N LEU A 210 -9.85 7.38 -5.63
CA LEU A 210 -9.50 8.45 -4.72
C LEU A 210 -8.96 9.67 -5.48
N ALA A 211 -9.71 10.14 -6.49
CA ALA A 211 -9.33 11.32 -7.24
C ALA A 211 -9.03 12.51 -6.30
N GLY A 212 -7.87 13.15 -6.49
CA GLY A 212 -7.40 14.30 -5.71
C GLY A 212 -6.56 13.98 -4.47
N THR A 213 -6.37 12.70 -4.10
CA THR A 213 -5.49 12.32 -2.97
C THR A 213 -4.01 12.30 -3.35
N ARG A 214 -3.71 12.35 -4.64
CA ARG A 214 -2.36 12.42 -5.21
C ARG A 214 -1.40 11.39 -4.61
N PRO A 215 -1.63 10.09 -4.87
CA PRO A 215 -0.74 9.03 -4.38
C PRO A 215 0.65 9.17 -4.99
N PHE A 216 1.69 9.01 -4.20
CA PHE A 216 3.08 9.01 -4.66
C PHE A 216 3.91 7.95 -3.93
N LEU A 217 4.98 7.50 -4.58
CA LEU A 217 5.86 6.48 -4.03
C LEU A 217 7.02 7.12 -3.26
N TYR A 218 7.21 6.70 -2.01
CA TYR A 218 8.37 7.08 -1.23
C TYR A 218 8.88 5.89 -0.41
N GLN A 219 10.16 5.55 -0.53
CA GLN A 219 10.85 4.44 0.18
C GLN A 219 10.05 3.11 0.18
N LYS A 220 9.52 2.70 -0.98
CA LYS A 220 8.72 1.48 -1.17
C LYS A 220 7.33 1.50 -0.49
N ASN A 221 6.85 2.66 -0.05
CA ASN A 221 5.51 2.86 0.46
C ASN A 221 4.73 3.78 -0.46
N ILE A 222 3.42 3.58 -0.57
CA ILE A 222 2.55 4.55 -1.21
C ILE A 222 2.06 5.52 -0.16
N LEU A 223 2.25 6.81 -0.40
CA LEU A 223 1.77 7.90 0.42
C LEU A 223 0.68 8.65 -0.33
N LEU A 224 -0.36 9.08 0.38
CA LEU A 224 -1.45 9.89 -0.18
C LEU A 224 -2.07 10.80 0.88
N PHE A 225 -2.65 11.91 0.44
CA PHE A 225 -3.29 12.87 1.33
C PHE A 225 -4.80 12.65 1.40
N ILE A 226 -5.33 12.57 2.61
CA ILE A 226 -6.74 12.34 2.91
C ILE A 226 -7.37 13.63 3.42
N HIS A 227 -8.45 14.04 2.79
CA HIS A 227 -9.20 15.28 3.10
C HIS A 227 -10.55 15.01 3.72
N GLU A 228 -11.16 13.85 3.44
CA GLU A 228 -12.55 13.55 3.76
C GLU A 228 -12.72 12.12 4.31
N LYS A 229 -13.69 11.97 5.21
CA LYS A 229 -14.06 10.67 5.79
C LYS A 229 -14.39 9.61 4.72
N ARG A 230 -15.06 10.00 3.63
CA ARG A 230 -15.43 9.09 2.52
C ARG A 230 -14.20 8.40 1.91
N GLN A 231 -13.07 9.11 1.83
CA GLN A 231 -11.83 8.55 1.30
C GLN A 231 -11.29 7.44 2.19
N VAL A 232 -11.49 7.53 3.51
CA VAL A 232 -11.12 6.47 4.46
C VAL A 232 -11.96 5.22 4.26
N GLU A 233 -13.26 5.34 4.02
CA GLU A 233 -14.16 4.21 3.73
C GLU A 233 -13.74 3.46 2.46
N ILE A 234 -13.25 4.19 1.45
CA ILE A 234 -12.66 3.61 0.25
C ILE A 234 -11.34 2.89 0.59
N LEU A 235 -10.47 3.50 1.41
CA LEU A 235 -9.23 2.87 1.86
C LEU A 235 -9.46 1.58 2.66
N GLU A 236 -10.50 1.53 3.48
CA GLU A 236 -10.90 0.29 4.19
C GLU A 236 -11.27 -0.84 3.22
N THR A 237 -11.93 -0.49 2.11
CA THR A 237 -12.25 -1.45 1.04
C THR A 237 -10.99 -1.90 0.32
N ILE A 238 -10.11 -0.96 -0.03
CA ILE A 238 -8.82 -1.25 -0.68
C ILE A 238 -7.94 -2.10 0.24
N ALA A 239 -7.87 -1.81 1.55
CA ALA A 239 -7.10 -2.60 2.51
C ALA A 239 -7.52 -4.07 2.50
N LYS A 240 -8.83 -4.35 2.45
CA LYS A 240 -9.39 -5.72 2.38
C LYS A 240 -9.15 -6.37 1.02
N GLU A 241 -9.41 -5.65 -0.07
CA GLU A 241 -9.26 -6.15 -1.45
C GLU A 241 -7.80 -6.53 -1.74
N PHE A 242 -6.89 -5.65 -1.39
CA PHE A 242 -5.47 -5.82 -1.67
C PHE A 242 -4.70 -6.48 -0.52
N GLN A 243 -5.34 -6.81 0.58
CA GLN A 243 -4.70 -7.39 1.77
C GLN A 243 -3.50 -6.55 2.26
N VAL A 244 -3.66 -5.21 2.32
CA VAL A 244 -2.66 -4.24 2.78
C VAL A 244 -2.99 -3.67 4.14
N CYS A 245 -1.94 -3.30 4.87
CA CYS A 245 -2.04 -2.46 6.05
C CYS A 245 -1.95 -0.99 5.62
N ILE A 246 -2.86 -0.17 6.11
CA ILE A 246 -2.88 1.27 5.86
C ILE A 246 -2.83 1.99 7.20
N VAL A 247 -1.90 2.94 7.34
CA VAL A 247 -1.78 3.75 8.54
C VAL A 247 -2.07 5.21 8.19
N ILE A 248 -3.01 5.83 8.90
CA ILE A 248 -3.42 7.22 8.71
C ILE A 248 -2.92 8.07 9.88
N SER A 249 -2.32 9.23 9.57
CA SER A 249 -1.82 10.19 10.55
C SER A 249 -2.94 10.98 11.23
N GLY A 250 -2.62 11.67 12.31
CA GLY A 250 -3.38 12.83 12.77
C GLY A 250 -3.37 13.97 11.75
N VAL A 251 -4.09 15.05 12.08
CA VAL A 251 -4.21 16.22 11.19
C VAL A 251 -2.84 16.91 10.98
N ILE A 252 -2.49 17.13 9.73
CA ILE A 252 -1.35 17.95 9.31
C ILE A 252 -1.83 19.40 9.23
N LYS A 253 -1.27 20.25 10.06
CA LYS A 253 -1.58 21.70 10.07
C LYS A 253 -0.62 22.49 9.19
N ASP A 254 0.60 22.05 9.09
CA ASP A 254 1.66 22.62 8.25
C ASP A 254 2.35 21.47 7.51
N ILE A 255 2.36 21.53 6.18
CA ILE A 255 2.99 20.49 5.35
C ILE A 255 4.50 20.34 5.63
N TYR A 256 5.16 21.36 6.15
CA TYR A 256 6.55 21.29 6.58
C TYR A 256 6.79 20.29 7.71
N GLU A 257 5.76 19.92 8.48
CA GLU A 257 5.84 18.88 9.52
C GLU A 257 5.79 17.43 8.96
N LEU A 258 5.60 17.28 7.63
CA LEU A 258 5.44 15.98 6.99
C LEU A 258 6.53 14.94 7.36
N PRO A 259 7.84 15.27 7.46
CA PRO A 259 8.88 14.31 7.85
C PRO A 259 8.67 13.74 9.26
N LYS A 260 8.22 14.58 10.19
CA LYS A 260 7.91 14.17 11.56
C LYS A 260 6.70 13.23 11.61
N ILE A 261 5.67 13.58 10.85
CA ILE A 261 4.43 12.80 10.75
C ILE A 261 4.71 11.45 10.08
N TYR A 262 5.49 11.44 9.01
CA TYR A 262 5.91 10.22 8.32
C TYR A 262 6.66 9.27 9.26
N LYS A 263 7.58 9.78 10.09
CA LYS A 263 8.28 8.97 11.11
C LYS A 263 7.31 8.34 12.10
N GLN A 264 6.28 9.06 12.54
CA GLN A 264 5.26 8.51 13.44
C GLN A 264 4.44 7.39 12.77
N ILE A 265 4.07 7.57 11.50
CA ILE A 265 3.38 6.54 10.72
C ILE A 265 4.25 5.29 10.57
N LEU A 266 5.53 5.44 10.27
CA LEU A 266 6.47 4.32 10.16
C LEU A 266 6.64 3.59 11.50
N GLU A 267 6.68 4.32 12.62
CA GLU A 267 6.76 3.73 13.96
C GLU A 267 5.53 2.84 14.22
N VAL A 268 4.33 3.32 13.90
CA VAL A 268 3.10 2.51 14.00
C VAL A 268 3.12 1.34 13.01
N SER A 269 3.51 1.55 11.76
CA SER A 269 3.62 0.47 10.76
C SER A 269 4.56 -0.64 11.26
N SER A 270 5.70 -0.29 11.88
CA SER A 270 6.64 -1.27 12.43
C SER A 270 6.07 -2.08 13.61
N LEU A 271 5.23 -1.45 14.44
CA LEU A 271 4.52 -2.15 15.52
C LEU A 271 3.50 -3.15 14.99
N LEU A 272 2.91 -2.87 13.83
CA LEU A 272 1.92 -3.73 13.18
C LEU A 272 2.55 -4.93 12.45
N GLN A 273 3.76 -4.80 11.92
CA GLN A 273 4.45 -5.88 11.18
C GLN A 273 4.70 -7.13 12.03
N ASN A 274 4.83 -6.99 13.34
CA ASN A 274 5.06 -8.10 14.28
C ASN A 274 3.78 -8.86 14.66
N LYS A 275 2.61 -8.42 14.18
CA LYS A 275 1.31 -9.03 14.49
C LYS A 275 0.78 -9.77 13.28
N ALA A 276 -0.05 -10.79 13.51
CA ALA A 276 -0.74 -11.50 12.44
C ALA A 276 -1.46 -10.50 11.52
N PHE A 277 -1.07 -10.49 10.27
CA PHE A 277 -1.42 -9.49 9.26
C PHE A 277 -2.95 -9.28 9.21
N SER A 278 -3.41 -8.12 9.60
CA SER A 278 -4.80 -7.73 9.39
C SER A 278 -4.88 -6.66 8.29
N ALA A 279 -5.58 -6.99 7.21
CA ALA A 279 -5.92 -6.07 6.12
C ALA A 279 -6.88 -5.00 6.65
N LYS A 280 -6.35 -3.96 7.29
CA LYS A 280 -7.13 -2.91 7.99
C LYS A 280 -6.48 -1.55 7.88
N VAL A 281 -7.28 -0.53 8.17
CA VAL A 281 -6.84 0.84 8.38
C VAL A 281 -6.58 1.07 9.87
N PHE A 282 -5.45 1.68 10.18
CA PHE A 282 -5.03 2.05 11.54
C PHE A 282 -4.76 3.55 11.62
N TYR A 283 -4.87 4.12 12.83
CA TYR A 283 -4.70 5.54 13.06
C TYR A 283 -3.58 5.80 14.06
N THR A 284 -2.62 6.66 13.72
CA THR A 284 -1.48 6.96 14.62
C THR A 284 -1.93 7.47 15.99
N GLU A 285 -3.07 8.15 16.04
CA GLU A 285 -3.60 8.69 17.30
C GLU A 285 -3.98 7.60 18.30
N GLY A 286 -4.54 6.48 17.84
CA GLY A 286 -4.81 5.32 18.69
C GLY A 286 -3.55 4.63 19.24
N TYR A 287 -2.39 4.92 18.65
CA TYR A 287 -1.09 4.36 19.06
C TYR A 287 -0.23 5.30 19.89
N ARG A 288 -0.70 6.53 20.20
CA ARG A 288 0.09 7.56 20.90
C ARG A 288 0.64 7.06 22.24
N LEU A 289 -0.22 6.50 23.07
CA LEU A 289 0.19 5.95 24.36
C LEU A 289 1.22 4.82 24.17
N ARG A 290 0.95 3.92 23.23
CA ARG A 290 1.85 2.81 22.90
C ARG A 290 3.23 3.30 22.46
N MET A 291 3.29 4.28 21.56
CA MET A 291 4.56 4.90 21.14
C MET A 291 5.31 5.57 22.27
N MET A 292 4.61 6.27 23.18
CA MET A 292 5.22 6.88 24.37
C MET A 292 5.82 5.80 25.28
N LEU A 293 5.08 4.74 25.57
CA LEU A 293 5.53 3.64 26.42
C LEU A 293 6.69 2.87 25.79
N ASP A 294 6.71 2.75 24.46
CA ASP A 294 7.81 2.08 23.74
C ASP A 294 9.14 2.81 23.93
N ARG A 295 9.12 4.14 24.07
CA ARG A 295 10.29 4.97 24.36
C ARG A 295 10.89 4.73 25.75
N ILE A 296 10.07 4.31 26.70
CA ILE A 296 10.46 4.08 28.09
C ILE A 296 10.49 2.60 28.48
N LYS A 297 10.15 1.68 27.57
CA LYS A 297 10.12 0.23 27.88
C LYS A 297 11.48 -0.33 28.32
N SER A 298 12.58 0.26 27.85
CA SER A 298 13.93 -0.11 28.29
C SER A 298 14.20 0.22 29.77
N ARG A 299 13.42 1.14 30.34
CA ARG A 299 13.51 1.56 31.74
C ARG A 299 12.55 0.80 32.65
N PHE A 300 12.35 -0.49 32.38
CA PHE A 300 11.55 -1.38 33.25
C PHE A 300 12.10 -1.49 34.65
N ASP A 301 13.37 -1.11 34.86
CA ASP A 301 14.02 -0.95 36.17
C ASP A 301 13.26 0.03 37.08
N LEU A 302 12.62 1.06 36.54
CA LEU A 302 11.85 2.07 37.27
C LEU A 302 10.44 1.61 37.67
N VAL A 303 9.95 0.49 37.16
CA VAL A 303 8.67 -0.08 37.57
C VAL A 303 8.78 -0.52 39.05
N PRO A 304 7.85 -0.11 39.93
CA PRO A 304 7.85 -0.54 41.32
C PRO A 304 7.83 -2.07 41.46
N ASP A 305 8.56 -2.59 42.44
CA ASP A 305 8.77 -4.04 42.60
C ASP A 305 7.47 -4.83 42.79
N VAL A 306 6.44 -4.23 43.31
CA VAL A 306 5.13 -4.88 43.47
C VAL A 306 4.53 -5.26 42.12
N TYR A 307 4.65 -4.41 41.07
CA TYR A 307 4.14 -4.71 39.74
C TYR A 307 5.05 -5.66 38.98
N LYS A 308 6.38 -5.62 39.24
CA LYS A 308 7.32 -6.63 38.69
C LYS A 308 6.99 -8.02 39.22
N LYS A 309 6.77 -8.15 40.56
CA LYS A 309 6.35 -9.43 41.16
C LYS A 309 5.02 -9.94 40.61
N MET A 310 4.04 -9.05 40.39
CA MET A 310 2.77 -9.41 39.80
C MET A 310 2.95 -9.88 38.34
N TYR A 311 3.79 -9.20 37.57
CA TYR A 311 4.15 -9.59 36.20
C TYR A 311 4.80 -10.99 36.17
N GLU A 312 5.77 -11.24 37.06
CA GLU A 312 6.45 -12.54 37.18
C GLU A 312 5.46 -13.63 37.55
N TYR A 313 4.60 -13.36 38.55
CA TYR A 313 3.55 -14.28 38.98
C TYR A 313 2.58 -14.61 37.84
N ASP A 314 2.09 -13.62 37.09
CA ASP A 314 1.21 -13.83 35.95
C ASP A 314 1.88 -14.72 34.88
N LYS A 315 3.17 -14.51 34.62
CA LYS A 315 3.93 -15.30 33.65
C LYS A 315 4.11 -16.77 34.09
N GLU A 316 4.44 -16.98 35.38
CA GLU A 316 4.67 -18.32 35.91
C GLU A 316 3.39 -19.13 36.09
N ASN A 317 2.30 -18.49 36.52
CA ASN A 317 1.05 -19.15 36.88
C ASN A 317 -0.04 -19.01 35.81
N HIS A 318 0.25 -18.41 34.68
CA HIS A 318 -0.71 -18.15 33.57
C HIS A 318 -1.95 -17.40 34.09
N THR A 319 -1.77 -16.49 35.05
CA THR A 319 -2.82 -15.63 35.56
C THR A 319 -2.89 -14.33 34.75
N VAL A 320 -3.86 -13.47 35.04
CA VAL A 320 -4.10 -12.21 34.31
C VAL A 320 -4.34 -11.05 35.29
N TYR A 321 -3.59 -11.01 36.37
CA TYR A 321 -3.75 -10.01 37.43
C TYR A 321 -3.35 -8.62 36.94
N CYS A 322 -2.22 -8.48 36.23
CA CYS A 322 -1.81 -7.21 35.61
C CYS A 322 -2.91 -6.67 34.69
N LYS A 323 -3.45 -7.51 33.82
CA LYS A 323 -4.53 -7.16 32.90
C LYS A 323 -5.80 -6.76 33.64
N THR A 324 -6.17 -7.52 34.69
CA THR A 324 -7.36 -7.24 35.48
C THR A 324 -7.25 -5.90 36.20
N LEU A 325 -6.10 -5.61 36.82
CA LEU A 325 -5.87 -4.36 37.55
C LEU A 325 -5.79 -3.17 36.57
N TYR A 326 -5.15 -3.35 35.41
CA TYR A 326 -5.09 -2.33 34.37
C TYR A 326 -6.49 -1.87 33.92
N TYR A 327 -7.37 -2.80 33.56
CA TYR A 327 -8.73 -2.43 33.15
C TYR A 327 -9.57 -1.92 34.31
N TYR A 328 -9.35 -2.38 35.52
CA TYR A 328 -10.02 -1.86 36.69
C TYR A 328 -9.68 -0.38 36.93
N GLU A 329 -8.42 0.01 36.78
CA GLU A 329 -8.01 1.41 36.82
C GLU A 329 -8.57 2.21 35.66
N LEU A 330 -8.52 1.67 34.43
CA LEU A 330 -9.02 2.34 33.22
C LEU A 330 -10.53 2.59 33.28
N LYS A 331 -11.30 1.68 33.90
CA LYS A 331 -12.77 1.80 34.06
C LYS A 331 -13.17 2.48 35.39
N ASN A 332 -12.30 3.31 35.95
CA ASN A 332 -12.56 4.07 37.19
C ASN A 332 -13.09 3.17 38.32
N HIS A 333 -12.47 2.02 38.53
CA HIS A 333 -12.76 1.03 39.55
C HIS A 333 -14.16 0.36 39.42
N SER A 334 -14.74 0.40 38.24
CA SER A 334 -16.01 -0.28 37.94
C SER A 334 -15.80 -1.79 37.70
N VAL A 335 -16.20 -2.62 38.64
CA VAL A 335 -16.14 -4.09 38.52
C VAL A 335 -16.97 -4.59 37.33
N ILE A 336 -18.13 -3.95 37.08
CA ILE A 336 -19.06 -4.36 36.02
C ILE A 336 -18.41 -4.09 34.65
N GLU A 337 -17.91 -2.89 34.41
CA GLU A 337 -17.28 -2.51 33.15
C GLU A 337 -15.98 -3.29 32.91
N THR A 338 -15.20 -3.52 33.97
CA THR A 338 -14.02 -4.39 33.90
C THR A 338 -14.35 -5.81 33.49
N ALA A 339 -15.47 -6.36 34.03
CA ALA A 339 -15.93 -7.70 33.69
C ALA A 339 -16.39 -7.80 32.23
N GLN A 340 -17.08 -6.78 31.73
CA GLN A 340 -17.49 -6.68 30.35
C GLN A 340 -16.27 -6.63 29.41
N GLU A 341 -15.31 -5.79 29.70
CA GLU A 341 -14.08 -5.62 28.91
C GLU A 341 -13.23 -6.89 28.84
N LEU A 342 -13.17 -7.64 29.95
CA LEU A 342 -12.43 -8.90 30.06
C LEU A 342 -13.25 -10.15 29.65
N PHE A 343 -14.47 -9.96 29.16
CA PHE A 343 -15.38 -11.05 28.77
C PHE A 343 -15.51 -12.10 29.86
N THR A 344 -15.68 -11.67 31.12
CA THR A 344 -15.74 -12.56 32.28
C THR A 344 -16.87 -12.17 33.24
N HIS A 345 -17.18 -13.04 34.21
CA HIS A 345 -18.22 -12.74 35.19
C HIS A 345 -17.69 -11.79 36.27
N ARG A 346 -18.55 -10.88 36.78
CA ARG A 346 -18.20 -9.91 37.81
C ARG A 346 -17.56 -10.54 39.06
N ASN A 347 -18.04 -11.73 39.47
CA ASN A 347 -17.50 -12.43 40.64
C ASN A 347 -16.04 -12.85 40.44
N THR A 348 -15.64 -13.16 39.20
CA THR A 348 -14.24 -13.45 38.84
C THR A 348 -13.37 -12.23 39.02
N ILE A 349 -13.85 -11.02 38.66
CA ILE A 349 -13.12 -9.79 38.86
C ILE A 349 -12.96 -9.53 40.38
N VAL A 350 -14.04 -9.63 41.13
CA VAL A 350 -13.99 -9.46 42.59
C VAL A 350 -12.98 -10.44 43.23
N TYR A 351 -13.01 -11.69 42.82
CA TYR A 351 -12.06 -12.70 43.31
C TYR A 351 -10.61 -12.33 42.95
N ARG A 352 -10.35 -11.93 41.72
CA ARG A 352 -9.00 -11.53 41.28
C ARG A 352 -8.51 -10.30 42.03
N LEU A 353 -9.33 -9.28 42.15
CA LEU A 353 -8.96 -8.05 42.91
C LEU A 353 -8.67 -8.37 44.37
N ARG A 354 -9.45 -9.24 45.01
CA ARG A 354 -9.16 -9.71 46.37
C ARG A 354 -7.80 -10.42 46.46
N LYS A 355 -7.52 -11.31 45.49
CA LYS A 355 -6.22 -12.00 45.40
C LYS A 355 -5.06 -11.05 45.20
N ILE A 356 -5.22 -10.05 44.33
CA ILE A 356 -4.22 -9.00 44.09
C ILE A 356 -3.91 -8.27 45.41
N LYS A 357 -4.96 -7.88 46.16
CA LYS A 357 -4.78 -7.21 47.46
C LYS A 357 -4.09 -8.11 48.51
N GLU A 358 -4.52 -9.37 48.58
CA GLU A 358 -3.94 -10.33 49.56
C GLU A 358 -2.47 -10.65 49.25
N MET A 359 -2.10 -10.83 48.01
CA MET A 359 -0.77 -11.30 47.58
C MET A 359 0.25 -10.18 47.40
N PHE A 360 -0.20 -9.04 46.88
CA PHE A 360 0.69 -7.96 46.51
C PHE A 360 0.54 -6.71 47.40
N HIS A 361 -0.40 -6.73 48.32
CA HIS A 361 -0.65 -5.62 49.26
C HIS A 361 -0.89 -4.28 48.57
N ILE A 362 -1.61 -4.33 47.43
CA ILE A 362 -1.96 -3.14 46.68
C ILE A 362 -3.25 -2.56 47.25
N ASP A 363 -3.13 -1.40 47.88
CA ASP A 363 -4.25 -0.64 48.43
C ASP A 363 -4.70 0.47 47.46
N GLU A 364 -5.77 1.19 47.82
CA GLU A 364 -6.20 2.37 47.06
C GLU A 364 -5.07 3.42 47.09
N ALA A 365 -4.65 3.80 45.85
CA ALA A 365 -3.50 4.67 45.67
C ALA A 365 -3.89 6.16 45.78
N HIS A 366 -2.98 6.98 46.24
CA HIS A 366 -3.07 8.42 46.04
C HIS A 366 -3.00 8.78 44.55
N GLU A 367 -3.51 9.95 44.18
CA GLU A 367 -3.59 10.39 42.77
C GLU A 367 -2.27 10.24 41.99
N SER A 368 -1.13 10.60 42.58
CA SER A 368 0.19 10.45 41.99
C SER A 368 0.59 9.00 41.75
N GLU A 369 0.19 8.10 42.62
CA GLU A 369 0.48 6.66 42.54
C GLU A 369 -0.38 5.97 41.48
N LYS A 370 -1.59 6.47 41.18
CA LYS A 370 -2.46 5.95 40.11
C LYS A 370 -1.78 6.05 38.75
N LEU A 371 -1.12 7.18 38.43
CA LEU A 371 -0.39 7.32 37.18
C LEU A 371 0.79 6.36 37.09
N ILE A 372 1.58 6.24 38.17
CA ILE A 372 2.71 5.29 38.22
C ILE A 372 2.20 3.86 38.05
N ARG A 373 1.11 3.51 38.70
CA ARG A 373 0.44 2.20 38.59
C ARG A 373 0.03 1.93 37.17
N PHE A 374 -0.70 2.87 36.56
CA PHE A 374 -1.18 2.73 35.18
C PHE A 374 -0.04 2.54 34.18
N ILE A 375 1.01 3.37 34.26
CA ILE A 375 2.21 3.25 33.40
C ILE A 375 2.92 1.91 33.65
N SER A 376 3.08 1.52 34.93
CA SER A 376 3.75 0.27 35.27
C SER A 376 3.02 -0.96 34.74
N LEU A 377 1.69 -1.01 34.90
CA LEU A 377 0.86 -2.09 34.37
C LEU A 377 0.90 -2.12 32.84
N SER A 378 0.85 -0.95 32.18
CA SER A 378 1.00 -0.84 30.72
C SER A 378 2.34 -1.43 30.25
N LEU A 379 3.44 -1.11 30.93
CA LEU A 379 4.77 -1.66 30.62
C LEU A 379 4.84 -3.19 30.86
N CYS A 380 4.21 -3.69 31.92
CA CYS A 380 4.09 -5.13 32.17
C CYS A 380 3.34 -5.83 31.03
N LEU A 381 2.21 -5.27 30.59
CA LEU A 381 1.41 -5.82 29.48
C LEU A 381 2.17 -5.82 28.16
N ILE A 382 2.89 -4.73 27.85
CA ILE A 382 3.76 -4.67 26.66
C ILE A 382 4.83 -5.76 26.70
N LYS A 383 5.44 -6.00 27.86
CA LYS A 383 6.47 -7.02 28.04
C LYS A 383 5.93 -8.45 27.97
N MET A 384 4.62 -8.64 28.16
CA MET A 384 3.92 -9.93 27.96
C MET A 384 3.38 -10.12 26.54
N ASP A 385 3.73 -9.27 25.58
CA ASP A 385 3.17 -9.23 24.22
C ASP A 385 1.63 -9.09 24.20
N GLN A 386 1.06 -8.46 25.22
CA GLN A 386 -0.36 -8.14 25.35
C GLN A 386 -0.63 -6.65 25.08
N ASP A 387 0.12 -6.08 24.18
CA ASP A 387 0.12 -4.65 23.88
C ASP A 387 -1.16 -4.16 23.15
N ASP A 388 -1.99 -5.06 22.59
CA ASP A 388 -3.32 -4.72 22.06
C ASP A 388 -4.23 -4.06 23.10
N ILE A 389 -3.94 -4.30 24.38
CA ILE A 389 -4.70 -3.78 25.51
C ILE A 389 -4.42 -2.29 25.73
N VAL A 390 -3.24 -1.82 25.30
CA VAL A 390 -2.77 -0.43 25.50
C VAL A 390 -3.10 0.46 24.30
N LEU A 391 -3.98 0.00 23.40
CA LEU A 391 -4.38 0.73 22.19
C LEU A 391 -5.77 1.33 22.35
N ASP A 392 -5.93 2.56 21.87
CA ASP A 392 -7.26 3.15 21.67
C ASP A 392 -7.84 2.68 20.35
N HIS A 393 -9.01 2.06 20.39
CA HIS A 393 -9.75 1.70 19.18
C HIS A 393 -10.39 2.94 18.57
N MET A 394 -9.70 3.54 17.60
CA MET A 394 -10.18 4.70 16.87
C MET A 394 -10.91 4.29 15.59
N HIS A 395 -11.93 5.08 15.25
CA HIS A 395 -12.68 4.97 14.00
C HIS A 395 -12.48 6.21 13.12
N ALA A 396 -12.77 6.10 11.84
CA ALA A 396 -12.70 7.21 10.90
C ALA A 396 -13.44 8.47 11.40
N SER A 397 -14.59 8.29 12.10
CA SER A 397 -15.34 9.40 12.69
C SER A 397 -14.58 10.20 13.75
N ASP A 398 -13.57 9.63 14.37
CA ASP A 398 -12.86 10.26 15.49
C ASP A 398 -11.78 11.22 14.99
N ILE A 399 -11.17 10.94 13.84
CA ILE A 399 -10.13 11.81 13.24
C ILE A 399 -10.72 13.01 12.49
N PHE A 400 -12.00 12.94 12.05
CA PHE A 400 -12.69 14.03 11.35
C PHE A 400 -13.68 14.79 12.25
N LYS A 401 -13.64 14.60 13.58
CA LYS A 401 -14.34 15.48 14.54
C LYS A 401 -13.63 16.84 14.55
N LYS A 402 -14.41 17.89 14.22
CA LYS A 402 -13.99 19.30 14.32
C LYS A 402 -13.96 19.74 15.77
#